data_98328b112527beade059955f00e86b83
#
_entry.id   98328b112527beade059955f00e86b83
#
_cell.length_a   1.000
_cell.length_b   1.000
_cell.length_c   1.000
_cell.angle_alpha   90.00
_cell.angle_beta   90.00
_cell.angle_gamma   90.00
#
_symmetry.space_group_name_H-M   'P 1'
#
loop_
_entity.id
_entity.type
_entity.pdbx_description
1 polymer ?
#
loop_
_entity_poly.entity_id
_entity_poly.type
_entity_poly.pdbx_seq_one_letter_code
_entity_poly.pdbx_strand_id
1 'polypeptide(L)'
;MKKTKFFLSVLKERDWLEEMAAKGYILKNITMGICYDFEETEPCEKVYEIERFAVGMSGEADREELTAKRNALDIAGQMGWQSVAHDESMNYYFVKDKAGDETDEFYNDEESRRRRAERYRKAYAIDTPKQLLGMLLGITVIYLLLFLICMDDIRDLSIWMGIFIAVSILEVLVS
;
A
#
# COMPACT_ATOMS: atom_id res chain seq x y z
N MET A 1 14.98 4.50 15.83
CA MET A 1 13.75 5.13 16.34
C MET A 1 12.54 4.55 15.60
N LYS A 2 11.40 4.31 16.31
CA LYS A 2 10.18 3.79 15.67
C LYS A 2 9.10 4.87 15.60
N LYS A 3 8.42 4.94 14.46
CA LYS A 3 7.26 5.82 14.25
C LYS A 3 6.14 5.07 13.58
N THR A 4 4.90 5.30 14.01
CA THR A 4 3.70 4.77 13.37
C THR A 4 3.00 5.90 12.63
N LYS A 5 2.79 5.73 11.33
CA LYS A 5 2.10 6.71 10.49
C LYS A 5 1.42 6.00 9.33
N PHE A 6 0.25 6.49 8.95
CA PHE A 6 -0.52 5.98 7.83
C PHE A 6 -0.55 7.00 6.70
N PHE A 7 -0.32 6.56 5.47
CA PHE A 7 -0.36 7.39 4.28
C PHE A 7 -1.38 6.86 3.28
N LEU A 8 -2.19 7.76 2.74
CA LEU A 8 -3.09 7.50 1.61
C LEU A 8 -2.43 7.80 0.25
N SER A 9 -1.24 8.36 0.26
CA SER A 9 -0.52 8.77 -0.95
C SER A 9 0.95 8.43 -0.81
N VAL A 10 1.44 7.67 -1.77
CA VAL A 10 2.87 7.32 -1.90
C VAL A 10 3.76 8.56 -1.99
N LEU A 11 3.29 9.63 -2.66
CA LEU A 11 4.04 10.87 -2.76
C LEU A 11 4.23 11.53 -1.40
N LYS A 12 3.17 11.61 -0.58
CA LYS A 12 3.26 12.17 0.78
C LYS A 12 4.12 11.32 1.71
N GLU A 13 4.12 10.02 1.53
CA GLU A 13 4.97 9.11 2.27
C GLU A 13 6.45 9.34 1.91
N ARG A 14 6.75 9.43 0.62
CA ARG A 14 8.08 9.74 0.11
C ARG A 14 8.61 11.06 0.67
N ASP A 15 7.84 12.14 0.52
CA ASP A 15 8.21 13.48 1.01
C ASP A 15 8.49 13.44 2.51
N TRP A 16 7.71 12.70 3.28
CA TRP A 16 7.94 12.54 4.72
C TRP A 16 9.22 11.75 5.03
N LEU A 17 9.56 10.72 4.25
CA LEU A 17 10.81 9.97 4.43
C LEU A 17 12.02 10.86 4.14
N GLU A 18 11.94 11.72 3.13
CA GLU A 18 12.96 12.72 2.81
C GLU A 18 13.14 13.75 3.95
N GLU A 19 12.02 14.23 4.52
CA GLU A 19 12.07 15.09 5.72
C GLU A 19 12.71 14.38 6.93
N MET A 20 12.48 13.08 7.08
CA MET A 20 13.09 12.29 8.15
C MET A 20 14.60 12.16 7.94
N ALA A 21 15.06 11.92 6.73
CA ALA A 21 16.48 11.88 6.39
C ALA A 21 17.17 13.23 6.64
N ALA A 22 16.53 14.34 6.27
CA ALA A 22 17.03 15.68 6.57
C ALA A 22 17.14 15.96 8.07
N LYS A 23 16.43 15.23 8.93
CA LYS A 23 16.51 15.28 10.40
C LYS A 23 17.49 14.24 10.99
N GLY A 24 18.19 13.47 10.15
CA GLY A 24 19.14 12.46 10.57
C GLY A 24 18.51 11.10 10.88
N TYR A 25 17.40 10.75 10.23
CA TYR A 25 16.71 9.47 10.40
C TYR A 25 16.52 8.76 9.06
N ILE A 26 17.28 7.70 8.83
CA ILE A 26 17.18 6.88 7.62
C ILE A 26 16.28 5.67 7.86
N LEU A 27 15.37 5.40 6.94
CA LEU A 27 14.51 4.21 6.99
C LEU A 27 15.36 2.93 6.95
N LYS A 28 15.12 2.03 7.91
CA LYS A 28 15.79 0.73 8.01
C LYS A 28 14.84 -0.44 7.75
N ASN A 29 13.61 -0.31 8.22
CA ASN A 29 12.60 -1.34 8.06
C ASN A 29 11.20 -0.75 8.15
N ILE A 30 10.22 -1.46 7.59
CA ILE A 30 8.81 -1.13 7.72
C ILE A 30 8.02 -2.41 8.00
N THR A 31 7.02 -2.32 8.87
CA THR A 31 6.17 -3.44 9.23
C THR A 31 4.71 -3.02 9.13
N MET A 32 3.87 -3.88 8.56
CA MET A 32 2.43 -3.65 8.34
C MET A 32 2.14 -2.39 7.49
N GLY A 33 3.11 -1.88 6.73
CA GLY A 33 2.96 -0.68 5.91
C GLY A 33 2.72 0.63 6.69
N ILE A 34 2.80 0.60 8.03
CA ILE A 34 2.52 1.75 8.91
C ILE A 34 3.54 1.96 10.02
N CYS A 35 4.33 0.96 10.37
CA CYS A 35 5.33 1.03 11.43
C CYS A 35 6.72 1.14 10.82
N TYR A 36 7.28 2.33 10.87
CA TYR A 36 8.57 2.68 10.31
C TYR A 36 9.66 2.61 11.39
N ASP A 37 10.72 1.86 11.13
CA ASP A 37 11.91 1.78 11.97
C ASP A 37 13.06 2.54 11.31
N PHE A 38 13.59 3.52 12.02
CA PHE A 38 14.63 4.42 11.53
C PHE A 38 15.94 4.20 12.29
N GLU A 39 17.03 4.27 11.56
CA GLU A 39 18.37 4.39 12.10
C GLU A 39 18.74 5.87 12.22
N GLU A 40 19.36 6.25 13.35
CA GLU A 40 19.84 7.59 13.58
C GLU A 40 21.21 7.78 12.92
N THR A 41 21.33 8.84 12.14
CA THR A 41 22.54 9.23 11.41
C THR A 41 22.76 10.73 11.51
N GLU A 42 23.79 11.23 10.85
CA GLU A 42 23.91 12.66 10.61
C GLU A 42 22.81 13.12 9.63
N PRO A 43 22.25 14.33 9.82
CA PRO A 43 21.30 14.92 8.87
C PRO A 43 21.87 14.91 7.45
N CYS A 44 21.11 14.37 6.51
CA CYS A 44 21.54 14.23 5.12
C CYS A 44 20.37 14.42 4.16
N GLU A 45 20.66 14.97 2.99
CA GLU A 45 19.66 15.06 1.92
C GLU A 45 19.63 13.75 1.14
N LYS A 46 18.52 13.05 1.25
CA LYS A 46 18.23 11.80 0.51
C LYS A 46 17.00 11.99 -0.36
N VAL A 47 16.97 11.24 -1.45
CA VAL A 47 15.78 11.08 -2.28
C VAL A 47 15.26 9.66 -2.05
N TYR A 48 13.95 9.55 -1.86
CA TYR A 48 13.29 8.25 -1.71
C TYR A 48 12.43 7.95 -2.94
N GLU A 49 12.34 6.68 -3.26
CA GLU A 49 11.36 6.18 -4.23
C GLU A 49 10.69 4.93 -3.67
N ILE A 50 9.39 4.81 -3.92
CA ILE A 50 8.59 3.67 -3.45
C ILE A 50 8.03 3.00 -4.69
N GLU A 51 8.41 1.74 -4.91
CA GLU A 51 7.97 0.98 -6.07
C GLU A 51 7.19 -0.26 -5.63
N ARG A 52 6.02 -0.46 -6.21
CA ARG A 52 5.19 -1.63 -5.95
C ARG A 52 5.37 -2.67 -7.05
N PHE A 53 5.82 -3.86 -6.65
CA PHE A 53 5.84 -5.04 -7.52
C PHE A 53 4.66 -5.93 -7.16
N ALA A 54 3.64 -5.96 -8.02
CA ALA A 54 2.50 -6.83 -7.82
C ALA A 54 2.94 -8.28 -8.04
N VAL A 55 2.99 -9.07 -6.97
CA VAL A 55 3.05 -10.53 -7.09
C VAL A 55 1.60 -11.01 -7.09
N GLY A 56 1.18 -11.68 -8.17
CA GLY A 56 -0.18 -12.19 -8.28
C GLY A 56 -0.55 -13.04 -7.06
N MET A 57 -1.74 -12.83 -6.52
CA MET A 57 -2.29 -13.60 -5.38
C MET A 57 -2.47 -15.11 -5.67
N SER A 58 -2.21 -15.57 -6.89
CA SER A 58 -2.39 -16.96 -7.33
C SER A 58 -1.25 -17.91 -6.96
N GLY A 59 -0.22 -17.44 -6.24
CA GLY A 59 0.90 -18.32 -5.81
C GLY A 59 1.86 -18.74 -6.94
N GLU A 60 1.48 -18.61 -8.19
CA GLU A 60 2.36 -18.60 -9.34
C GLU A 60 2.76 -17.15 -9.61
N ALA A 61 3.81 -16.69 -8.92
CA ALA A 61 4.47 -15.47 -9.33
C ALA A 61 4.84 -15.66 -10.79
N ASP A 62 4.19 -14.92 -11.67
CA ASP A 62 4.46 -15.00 -13.10
C ASP A 62 5.97 -14.80 -13.29
N ARG A 63 6.63 -15.72 -14.00
CA ARG A 63 8.08 -15.63 -14.23
C ARG A 63 8.48 -14.29 -14.84
N GLU A 64 7.57 -13.68 -15.59
CA GLU A 64 7.75 -12.34 -16.14
C GLU A 64 7.83 -11.26 -15.05
N GLU A 65 6.96 -11.33 -14.03
CA GLU A 65 6.96 -10.36 -12.93
C GLU A 65 8.20 -10.47 -12.04
N LEU A 66 8.64 -11.70 -11.75
CA LEU A 66 9.89 -11.93 -11.02
C LEU A 66 11.11 -11.43 -11.81
N THR A 67 11.10 -11.62 -13.12
CA THR A 67 12.18 -11.14 -14.00
C THR A 67 12.16 -9.61 -14.07
N ALA A 68 10.98 -9.01 -14.22
CA ALA A 68 10.81 -7.56 -14.22
C ALA A 68 11.26 -6.93 -12.90
N LYS A 69 10.94 -7.56 -11.77
CA LYS A 69 11.40 -7.15 -10.44
C LYS A 69 12.92 -7.19 -10.33
N ARG A 70 13.55 -8.31 -10.73
CA ARG A 70 15.02 -8.44 -10.69
C ARG A 70 15.68 -7.39 -11.55
N ASN A 71 15.20 -7.21 -12.78
CA ASN A 71 15.74 -6.21 -13.69
C ASN A 71 15.59 -4.79 -13.12
N ALA A 72 14.45 -4.47 -12.49
CA ALA A 72 14.24 -3.17 -11.86
C ALA A 72 15.19 -2.94 -10.69
N LEU A 73 15.42 -3.97 -9.85
CA LEU A 73 16.38 -3.89 -8.74
C LEU A 73 17.82 -3.71 -9.24
N ASP A 74 18.21 -4.44 -10.28
CA ASP A 74 19.55 -4.36 -10.88
C ASP A 74 19.78 -2.97 -11.53
N ILE A 75 18.80 -2.47 -12.27
CA ILE A 75 18.86 -1.13 -12.89
C ILE A 75 18.93 -0.05 -11.82
N ALA A 76 18.09 -0.14 -10.79
CA ALA A 76 18.11 0.79 -9.66
C ALA A 76 19.48 0.83 -8.99
N GLY A 77 20.10 -0.34 -8.74
CA GLY A 77 21.46 -0.45 -8.19
C GLY A 77 22.51 0.21 -9.08
N GLN A 78 22.44 0.02 -10.41
CA GLN A 78 23.35 0.67 -11.37
C GLN A 78 23.20 2.21 -11.39
N MET A 79 21.99 2.72 -11.08
CA MET A 79 21.71 4.15 -10.98
C MET A 79 22.02 4.73 -9.59
N GLY A 80 22.59 3.93 -8.69
CA GLY A 80 22.97 4.35 -7.34
C GLY A 80 21.84 4.29 -6.31
N TRP A 81 20.67 3.73 -6.65
CA TRP A 81 19.59 3.49 -5.71
C TRP A 81 19.86 2.27 -4.85
N GLN A 82 19.61 2.35 -3.57
CA GLN A 82 19.73 1.26 -2.62
C GLN A 82 18.33 0.88 -2.10
N SER A 83 17.99 -0.40 -2.18
CA SER A 83 16.78 -0.92 -1.55
C SER A 83 17.01 -1.06 -0.05
N VAL A 84 16.24 -0.33 0.77
CA VAL A 84 16.42 -0.27 2.24
C VAL A 84 15.36 -1.03 3.00
N ALA A 85 14.16 -1.14 2.45
CA ALA A 85 13.04 -1.83 3.11
C ALA A 85 12.05 -2.37 2.08
N HIS A 86 11.21 -3.29 2.50
CA HIS A 86 9.98 -3.67 1.80
C HIS A 86 8.90 -4.00 2.82
N ASP A 87 7.64 -3.76 2.47
CA ASP A 87 6.50 -4.13 3.29
C ASP A 87 5.81 -5.41 2.79
N GLU A 88 4.82 -5.87 3.55
CA GLU A 88 4.03 -7.06 3.23
C GLU A 88 3.12 -6.85 1.99
N SER A 89 2.88 -5.61 1.60
CA SER A 89 2.13 -5.22 0.40
C SER A 89 2.99 -5.15 -0.86
N MET A 90 4.27 -5.62 -0.76
CA MET A 90 5.24 -5.63 -1.85
C MET A 90 5.63 -4.23 -2.34
N ASN A 91 5.56 -3.22 -1.49
CA ASN A 91 6.17 -1.93 -1.72
C ASN A 91 7.66 -2.03 -1.34
N TYR A 92 8.52 -1.65 -2.27
CA TYR A 92 9.97 -1.59 -2.09
C TYR A 92 10.39 -0.14 -1.95
N TYR A 93 11.16 0.13 -0.91
CA TYR A 93 11.66 1.46 -0.58
C TYR A 93 13.11 1.59 -1.01
N PHE A 94 13.36 2.51 -1.90
CA PHE A 94 14.68 2.84 -2.41
C PHE A 94 15.12 4.18 -1.87
N VAL A 95 16.41 4.33 -1.63
CA VAL A 95 17.04 5.57 -1.19
C VAL A 95 18.30 5.84 -1.99
N LYS A 96 18.58 7.10 -2.25
CA LYS A 96 19.78 7.59 -2.91
C LYS A 96 20.21 8.90 -2.30
N ASP A 97 21.50 9.24 -2.36
CA ASP A 97 21.97 10.58 -2.06
C ASP A 97 21.43 11.56 -3.11
N LYS A 98 20.90 12.68 -2.65
CA LYS A 98 20.36 13.69 -3.54
C LYS A 98 21.49 14.37 -4.30
N ALA A 99 21.48 14.26 -5.62
CA ALA A 99 22.44 14.91 -6.50
C ALA A 99 21.99 16.29 -6.95
N GLY A 100 20.67 16.55 -6.94
CA GLY A 100 20.08 17.82 -7.41
C GLY A 100 19.97 17.94 -8.94
N ASP A 101 20.04 16.81 -9.63
CA ASP A 101 19.96 16.74 -11.09
C ASP A 101 18.96 15.65 -11.56
N GLU A 102 18.88 15.42 -12.87
CA GLU A 102 17.98 14.41 -13.46
C GLU A 102 18.24 12.97 -12.98
N THR A 103 19.41 12.71 -12.36
CA THR A 103 19.72 11.38 -11.83
C THR A 103 18.95 11.06 -10.54
N ASP A 104 18.32 12.06 -9.91
CA ASP A 104 17.44 11.89 -8.75
C ASP A 104 16.09 11.25 -9.12
N GLU A 105 15.76 11.18 -10.41
CA GLU A 105 14.57 10.49 -10.87
C GLU A 105 14.82 8.99 -11.03
N PHE A 106 13.95 8.16 -10.45
CA PHE A 106 14.02 6.70 -10.56
C PHE A 106 13.72 6.21 -11.98
N TYR A 107 12.85 6.92 -12.69
CA TYR A 107 12.50 6.69 -14.08
C TYR A 107 12.75 7.96 -14.90
N ASN A 108 13.77 7.96 -15.71
CA ASN A 108 14.15 9.08 -16.56
C ASN A 108 13.47 9.09 -17.93
N ASP A 109 12.83 7.99 -18.34
CA ASP A 109 12.14 7.89 -19.62
C ASP A 109 10.62 7.84 -19.43
N GLU A 110 9.90 8.42 -20.41
CA GLU A 110 8.44 8.56 -20.36
C GLU A 110 7.71 7.21 -20.47
N GLU A 111 8.29 6.24 -21.15
CA GLU A 111 7.71 4.91 -21.30
C GLU A 111 7.72 4.16 -19.97
N SER A 112 8.81 4.20 -19.24
CA SER A 112 8.91 3.61 -17.89
C SER A 112 7.97 4.27 -16.90
N ARG A 113 7.84 5.60 -16.94
CA ARG A 113 6.85 6.34 -16.13
C ARG A 113 5.41 5.91 -16.46
N ARG A 114 5.08 5.75 -17.74
CA ARG A 114 3.76 5.29 -18.18
C ARG A 114 3.48 3.86 -17.74
N ARG A 115 4.42 2.94 -17.91
CA ARG A 115 4.30 1.54 -17.46
C ARG A 115 4.10 1.46 -15.95
N ARG A 116 4.80 2.30 -15.19
CA ARG A 116 4.60 2.43 -13.75
C ARG A 116 3.18 2.87 -13.42
N ALA A 117 2.70 3.95 -14.03
CA ALA A 117 1.35 4.45 -13.79
C ALA A 117 0.27 3.40 -14.14
N GLU A 118 0.47 2.60 -15.18
CA GLU A 118 -0.43 1.49 -15.53
C GLU A 118 -0.41 0.37 -14.49
N ARG A 119 0.77 0.00 -13.95
CA ARG A 119 0.89 -0.99 -12.86
C ARG A 119 0.15 -0.52 -11.61
N TYR A 120 0.37 0.73 -11.19
CA TYR A 120 -0.35 1.31 -10.05
C TYR A 120 -1.85 1.32 -10.27
N ARG A 121 -2.30 1.78 -11.44
CA ARG A 121 -3.73 1.78 -11.78
C ARG A 121 -4.33 0.38 -11.73
N LYS A 122 -3.66 -0.63 -12.27
CA LYS A 122 -4.13 -2.02 -12.23
C LYS A 122 -4.20 -2.55 -10.79
N ALA A 123 -3.17 -2.33 -9.99
CA ALA A 123 -3.12 -2.78 -8.61
C ALA A 123 -4.27 -2.17 -7.77
N TYR A 124 -4.44 -0.85 -7.85
CA TYR A 124 -5.51 -0.17 -7.10
C TYR A 124 -6.91 -0.42 -7.65
N ALA A 125 -7.08 -0.59 -8.97
CA ALA A 125 -8.38 -0.84 -9.57
C ALA A 125 -8.93 -2.25 -9.30
N ILE A 126 -8.05 -3.24 -9.11
CA ILE A 126 -8.48 -4.64 -8.92
C ILE A 126 -8.69 -4.97 -7.45
N ASP A 127 -7.81 -4.50 -6.58
CA ASP A 127 -7.83 -4.90 -5.16
C ASP A 127 -8.84 -4.11 -4.33
N THR A 128 -8.94 -2.80 -4.54
CA THR A 128 -9.78 -1.94 -3.70
C THR A 128 -11.27 -2.30 -3.73
N PRO A 129 -11.94 -2.43 -4.88
CA PRO A 129 -13.36 -2.78 -4.91
C PRO A 129 -13.62 -4.23 -4.46
N LYS A 130 -12.72 -5.18 -4.76
CA LYS A 130 -12.88 -6.57 -4.29
C LYS A 130 -12.69 -6.70 -2.79
N GLN A 131 -11.71 -6.00 -2.22
CA GLN A 131 -11.50 -5.97 -0.76
C GLN A 131 -12.66 -5.30 -0.05
N LEU A 132 -13.16 -4.17 -0.59
CA LEU A 132 -14.33 -3.49 -0.05
C LEU A 132 -15.57 -4.39 -0.09
N LEU A 133 -15.83 -5.03 -1.23
CA LEU A 133 -16.93 -6.00 -1.37
C LEU A 133 -16.78 -7.18 -0.41
N GLY A 134 -15.57 -7.74 -0.27
CA GLY A 134 -15.30 -8.82 0.69
C GLY A 134 -15.52 -8.40 2.13
N MET A 135 -15.13 -7.18 2.49
CA MET A 135 -15.36 -6.61 3.82
C MET A 135 -16.85 -6.39 4.10
N LEU A 136 -17.58 -5.85 3.15
CA LEU A 136 -19.04 -5.66 3.24
C LEU A 136 -19.77 -6.99 3.39
N LEU A 137 -19.43 -8.00 2.58
CA LEU A 137 -19.99 -9.36 2.70
C LEU A 137 -19.67 -9.99 4.06
N GLY A 138 -18.45 -9.81 4.57
CA GLY A 138 -18.05 -10.29 5.90
C GLY A 138 -18.87 -9.65 7.02
N ILE A 139 -19.06 -8.34 6.98
CA ILE A 139 -19.89 -7.61 7.93
C ILE A 139 -21.35 -8.11 7.87
N THR A 140 -21.89 -8.27 6.66
CA THR A 140 -23.26 -8.78 6.45
C THR A 140 -23.44 -10.18 7.05
N VAL A 141 -22.49 -11.09 6.85
CA VAL A 141 -22.53 -12.44 7.44
C VAL A 141 -22.46 -12.39 8.97
N ILE A 142 -21.62 -11.55 9.54
CA ILE A 142 -21.52 -11.37 11.01
C ILE A 142 -22.85 -10.86 11.57
N TYR A 143 -23.45 -9.87 10.94
CA TYR A 143 -24.77 -9.35 11.35
C TYR A 143 -25.85 -10.42 11.25
N LEU A 144 -25.85 -11.24 10.18
CA LEU A 144 -26.79 -12.35 10.02
C LEU A 144 -26.62 -13.41 11.13
N LEU A 145 -25.39 -13.75 11.48
CA LEU A 145 -25.10 -14.71 12.56
C LEU A 145 -25.52 -14.17 13.92
N LEU A 146 -25.22 -12.92 14.22
CA LEU A 146 -25.67 -12.26 15.45
C LEU A 146 -27.20 -12.19 15.52
N PHE A 147 -27.85 -11.88 14.43
CA PHE A 147 -29.30 -11.91 14.31
C PHE A 147 -29.86 -13.29 14.64
N LEU A 148 -29.33 -14.37 14.06
CA LEU A 148 -29.79 -15.76 14.32
C LEU A 148 -29.53 -16.21 15.76
N ILE A 149 -28.47 -15.73 16.40
CA ILE A 149 -28.12 -16.08 17.79
C ILE A 149 -29.01 -15.30 18.79
N CYS A 150 -29.34 -14.04 18.49
CA CYS A 150 -30.12 -13.20 19.38
C CYS A 150 -31.65 -13.36 19.24
N MET A 151 -32.11 -14.25 18.34
CA MET A 151 -33.52 -14.47 18.08
C MET A 151 -34.18 -15.43 19.07
N ASP A 152 -34.22 -15.06 20.36
CA ASP A 152 -35.12 -15.74 21.31
C ASP A 152 -36.51 -15.07 21.46
N ASP A 153 -36.73 -13.92 20.82
CA ASP A 153 -38.02 -13.19 20.93
C ASP A 153 -38.42 -12.55 19.58
N ILE A 154 -39.52 -13.06 18.99
CA ILE A 154 -40.04 -12.65 17.66
C ILE A 154 -40.42 -11.16 17.61
N ARG A 155 -40.54 -10.50 18.76
CA ARG A 155 -40.97 -9.10 18.86
C ARG A 155 -39.94 -8.08 18.39
N ASP A 156 -38.66 -8.42 18.39
CA ASP A 156 -37.56 -7.57 17.93
C ASP A 156 -37.24 -7.73 16.44
N LEU A 157 -37.86 -8.74 15.77
CA LEU A 157 -37.61 -9.08 14.37
C LEU A 157 -37.86 -7.89 13.41
N SER A 158 -38.90 -7.10 13.68
CA SER A 158 -39.28 -5.97 12.81
C SER A 158 -38.24 -4.82 12.85
N ILE A 159 -37.66 -4.59 14.03
CA ILE A 159 -36.63 -3.55 14.23
C ILE A 159 -35.35 -3.95 13.51
N TRP A 160 -34.93 -5.20 13.67
CA TRP A 160 -33.71 -5.74 13.04
C TRP A 160 -33.83 -5.85 11.52
N MET A 161 -35.02 -6.23 11.00
CA MET A 161 -35.30 -6.18 9.58
C MET A 161 -35.20 -4.76 9.02
N GLY A 162 -35.71 -3.77 9.74
CA GLY A 162 -35.60 -2.36 9.34
C GLY A 162 -34.15 -1.87 9.27
N ILE A 163 -33.32 -2.24 10.24
CA ILE A 163 -31.89 -1.91 10.26
C ILE A 163 -31.16 -2.61 9.11
N PHE A 164 -31.46 -3.89 8.85
CA PHE A 164 -30.85 -4.65 7.76
C PHE A 164 -31.16 -4.03 6.39
N ILE A 165 -32.41 -3.66 6.15
CA ILE A 165 -32.82 -2.99 4.90
C ILE A 165 -32.12 -1.64 4.76
N ALA A 166 -32.02 -0.86 5.84
CA ALA A 166 -31.36 0.45 5.82
C ALA A 166 -29.87 0.34 5.52
N VAL A 167 -29.18 -0.66 6.09
CA VAL A 167 -27.75 -0.93 5.81
C VAL A 167 -27.56 -1.37 4.37
N SER A 168 -28.39 -2.28 3.85
CA SER A 168 -28.31 -2.74 2.46
C SER A 168 -28.57 -1.62 1.45
N ILE A 169 -29.48 -0.69 1.75
CA ILE A 169 -29.73 0.50 0.92
C ILE A 169 -28.52 1.43 0.95
N LEU A 170 -27.89 1.61 2.11
CA LEU A 170 -26.71 2.44 2.25
C LEU A 170 -25.53 1.86 1.46
N GLU A 171 -25.35 0.53 1.46
CA GLU A 171 -24.34 -0.17 0.67
C GLU A 171 -24.51 0.05 -0.84
N VAL A 172 -25.75 0.02 -1.33
CA VAL A 172 -26.07 0.25 -2.75
C VAL A 172 -25.90 1.73 -3.15
N LEU A 173 -26.09 2.66 -2.21
CA LEU A 173 -25.91 4.10 -2.49
C LEU A 173 -24.45 4.56 -2.46
N VAL A 174 -23.56 3.78 -1.84
CA VAL A 174 -22.12 4.09 -1.71
C VAL A 174 -21.28 3.35 -2.76
N SER A 175 -21.82 2.33 -3.44
CA SER A 175 -21.19 1.59 -4.53
C SER A 175 -21.39 2.29 -5.88
#